data_f268dcaa7afb4807c966fa085be4aa45
#
_entry.id   f268dcaa7afb4807c966fa085be4aa45
#
_cell.length_a   1.000
_cell.length_b   1.000
_cell.length_c   1.000
_cell.angle_alpha   90.00
_cell.angle_beta   90.00
_cell.angle_gamma   90.00
#
_symmetry.space_group_name_H-M   'P 1'
#
loop_
_entity.id
_entity.type
_entity.pdbx_description
1 polymer ?
#
loop_
_entity_poly.entity_id
_entity_poly.type
_entity_poly.pdbx_seq_one_letter_code
_entity_poly.pdbx_strand_id
1 'polypeptide(L)'
;FTTGVATGQLTQLQEQFSDAEVVKQKYREEKTYLDTARYLMQDTGIKTKIIKQYLPIMNQFINKNLADMDFFVNFTLNEEFKETIKSRHRDEFNYHSFSEGEKLRIDLSILFTWREIAKLKNSMNTNLLILDEIFDSSLDSSGTDEFMRILTNKLAKENVFVISHKGDTLLDKFPSILKFEKYKN
;
A
#
# COMPACT_ATOMS: atom_id res chain seq x y z
N PHE A 1 53.19 -6.03 -55.76
CA PHE A 1 52.15 -7.07 -55.39
C PHE A 1 51.72 -7.02 -53.91
N THR A 2 52.56 -6.56 -53.02
CA THR A 2 52.28 -6.52 -51.56
C THR A 2 51.35 -5.36 -51.15
N THR A 3 51.34 -4.23 -51.81
CA THR A 3 50.51 -3.07 -51.49
C THR A 3 49.01 -3.28 -51.79
N GLY A 4 48.65 -4.00 -52.84
CA GLY A 4 47.28 -4.26 -53.22
C GLY A 4 46.54 -5.19 -52.21
N VAL A 5 47.29 -6.18 -51.70
CA VAL A 5 46.74 -7.12 -50.69
C VAL A 5 46.52 -6.39 -49.35
N ALA A 6 47.45 -5.54 -48.93
CA ALA A 6 47.33 -4.74 -47.72
C ALA A 6 46.17 -3.73 -47.78
N THR A 7 45.93 -3.11 -48.96
CA THR A 7 44.80 -2.18 -49.17
C THR A 7 43.45 -2.93 -49.10
N GLY A 8 43.36 -4.12 -49.70
CA GLY A 8 42.16 -4.93 -49.64
C GLY A 8 41.81 -5.39 -48.21
N GLN A 9 42.84 -5.77 -47.44
CA GLN A 9 42.65 -6.14 -46.03
C GLN A 9 42.19 -4.95 -45.17
N LEU A 10 42.71 -3.75 -45.45
CA LEU A 10 42.34 -2.53 -44.74
C LEU A 10 40.90 -2.13 -45.01
N THR A 11 40.44 -2.23 -46.26
CA THR A 11 39.05 -1.97 -46.64
C THR A 11 38.10 -2.98 -45.95
N GLN A 12 38.47 -4.23 -45.95
CA GLN A 12 37.67 -5.28 -45.30
C GLN A 12 37.57 -5.08 -43.78
N LEU A 13 38.64 -4.66 -43.11
CA LEU A 13 38.63 -4.33 -41.68
C LEU A 13 37.82 -3.08 -41.40
N GLN A 14 37.82 -2.07 -42.27
CA GLN A 14 36.99 -0.88 -42.15
C GLN A 14 35.49 -1.22 -42.25
N GLU A 15 35.10 -2.09 -43.20
CA GLU A 15 33.73 -2.55 -43.32
C GLU A 15 33.30 -3.32 -42.06
N GLN A 16 34.09 -4.26 -41.57
CA GLN A 16 33.80 -5.01 -40.33
C GLN A 16 33.70 -4.09 -39.12
N PHE A 17 34.54 -3.07 -39.04
CA PHE A 17 34.48 -2.08 -37.96
C PHE A 17 33.19 -1.27 -38.02
N SER A 18 32.80 -0.80 -39.22
CA SER A 18 31.55 -0.07 -39.43
C SER A 18 30.32 -0.91 -39.05
N ASP A 19 30.29 -2.17 -39.50
CA ASP A 19 29.19 -3.10 -39.16
C ASP A 19 29.12 -3.37 -37.65
N ALA A 20 30.28 -3.54 -37.02
CA ALA A 20 30.34 -3.74 -35.57
C ALA A 20 29.87 -2.48 -34.79
N GLU A 21 30.16 -1.27 -35.27
CA GLU A 21 29.65 -0.04 -34.67
C GLU A 21 28.15 0.10 -34.78
N VAL A 22 27.56 -0.26 -35.92
CA VAL A 22 26.08 -0.27 -36.08
C VAL A 22 25.41 -1.25 -35.11
N VAL A 23 25.96 -2.46 -35.03
CA VAL A 23 25.44 -3.48 -34.06
C VAL A 23 25.59 -3.00 -32.62
N LYS A 24 26.73 -2.43 -32.26
CA LYS A 24 26.99 -1.86 -30.94
C LYS A 24 25.99 -0.75 -30.59
N GLN A 25 25.70 0.13 -31.54
CA GLN A 25 24.76 1.22 -31.33
C GLN A 25 23.35 0.66 -31.07
N LYS A 26 22.90 -0.34 -31.84
CA LYS A 26 21.63 -1.03 -31.64
C LYS A 26 21.53 -1.64 -30.26
N TYR A 27 22.57 -2.35 -29.82
CA TYR A 27 22.56 -2.94 -28.46
C TYR A 27 22.60 -1.88 -27.36
N ARG A 28 23.22 -0.74 -27.56
CA ARG A 28 23.20 0.39 -26.61
C ARG A 28 21.78 0.95 -26.44
N GLU A 29 21.08 1.13 -27.55
CA GLU A 29 19.69 1.61 -27.53
C GLU A 29 18.78 0.60 -26.82
N GLU A 30 18.87 -0.67 -27.18
CA GLU A 30 18.11 -1.74 -26.54
C GLU A 30 18.39 -1.82 -25.04
N LYS A 31 19.66 -1.74 -24.66
CA LYS A 31 20.05 -1.68 -23.24
C LYS A 31 19.42 -0.49 -22.52
N THR A 32 19.41 0.69 -23.13
CA THR A 32 18.82 1.89 -22.54
C THR A 32 17.32 1.72 -22.32
N TYR A 33 16.59 1.11 -23.28
CA TYR A 33 15.18 0.77 -23.12
C TYR A 33 14.93 -0.21 -21.98
N LEU A 34 15.73 -1.27 -21.92
CA LEU A 34 15.60 -2.30 -20.87
C LEU A 34 15.94 -1.74 -19.48
N ASP A 35 16.99 -0.94 -19.36
CA ASP A 35 17.38 -0.29 -18.10
C ASP A 35 16.30 0.71 -17.64
N THR A 36 15.69 1.44 -18.56
CA THR A 36 14.57 2.35 -18.26
C THR A 36 13.32 1.57 -17.83
N ALA A 37 12.97 0.51 -18.55
CA ALA A 37 11.84 -0.35 -18.18
C ALA A 37 12.06 -0.99 -16.80
N ARG A 38 13.26 -1.49 -16.55
CA ARG A 38 13.65 -2.04 -15.23
C ARG A 38 13.49 -1.01 -14.11
N TYR A 39 13.96 0.22 -14.32
CA TYR A 39 13.82 1.30 -13.35
C TYR A 39 12.33 1.62 -13.07
N LEU A 40 11.51 1.71 -14.11
CA LEU A 40 10.07 1.98 -13.97
C LEU A 40 9.32 0.87 -13.25
N MET A 41 9.76 -0.38 -13.38
CA MET A 41 9.16 -1.55 -12.74
C MET A 41 9.61 -1.76 -11.29
N GLN A 42 10.66 -1.07 -10.83
CA GLN A 42 11.06 -1.11 -9.42
C GLN A 42 10.00 -0.48 -8.51
N ASP A 43 9.99 -0.88 -7.23
CA ASP A 43 9.06 -0.31 -6.25
C ASP A 43 9.21 1.21 -6.07
N THR A 44 10.41 1.74 -6.26
CA THR A 44 10.72 3.18 -6.29
C THR A 44 10.37 3.87 -7.62
N GLY A 45 9.92 3.14 -8.62
CA GLY A 45 9.63 3.63 -9.96
C GLY A 45 8.24 4.25 -10.11
N ILE A 46 7.50 3.79 -11.13
CA ILE A 46 6.21 4.39 -11.51
C ILE A 46 5.13 4.27 -10.42
N LYS A 47 5.14 3.16 -9.65
CA LYS A 47 4.21 2.94 -8.53
C LYS A 47 4.34 4.06 -7.50
N THR A 48 5.56 4.28 -7.00
CA THR A 48 5.85 5.33 -6.02
C THR A 48 5.50 6.71 -6.56
N LYS A 49 5.80 6.98 -7.83
CA LYS A 49 5.48 8.26 -8.46
C LYS A 49 3.97 8.52 -8.52
N ILE A 50 3.17 7.50 -8.80
CA ILE A 50 1.71 7.58 -8.77
C ILE A 50 1.22 7.79 -7.34
N ILE A 51 1.72 7.00 -6.39
CA ILE A 51 1.27 7.05 -5.00
C ILE A 51 1.61 8.41 -4.37
N LYS A 52 2.80 8.97 -4.66
CA LYS A 52 3.20 10.32 -4.19
C LYS A 52 2.18 11.41 -4.54
N GLN A 53 1.49 11.30 -5.66
CA GLN A 53 0.44 12.26 -6.04
C GLN A 53 -0.77 12.22 -5.09
N TYR A 54 -0.99 11.09 -4.40
CA TYR A 54 -2.11 10.90 -3.47
C TYR A 54 -1.74 11.18 -2.01
N LEU A 55 -0.46 11.32 -1.66
CA LEU A 55 -0.01 11.56 -0.29
C LEU A 55 -0.73 12.73 0.41
N PRO A 56 -0.92 13.90 -0.22
CA PRO A 56 -1.64 15.00 0.44
C PRO A 56 -3.08 14.62 0.78
N ILE A 57 -3.78 13.98 -0.16
CA ILE A 57 -5.16 13.52 0.02
C ILE A 57 -5.23 12.38 1.04
N MET A 58 -4.26 11.44 1.01
CA MET A 58 -4.15 10.37 2.01
C MET A 58 -4.00 10.93 3.41
N ASN A 59 -3.07 11.85 3.62
CA ASN A 59 -2.84 12.49 4.91
C ASN A 59 -4.09 13.22 5.41
N GLN A 60 -4.82 13.89 4.52
CA GLN A 60 -6.08 14.53 4.86
C GLN A 60 -7.14 13.51 5.30
N PHE A 61 -7.32 12.42 4.56
CA PHE A 61 -8.32 11.40 4.89
C PHE A 61 -7.95 10.62 6.15
N ILE A 62 -6.67 10.29 6.36
CA ILE A 62 -6.22 9.61 7.59
C ILE A 62 -6.56 10.48 8.80
N ASN A 63 -6.18 11.75 8.79
CA ASN A 63 -6.44 12.65 9.92
C ASN A 63 -7.95 12.89 10.14
N LYS A 64 -8.74 12.97 9.07
CA LYS A 64 -10.19 13.02 9.17
C LYS A 64 -10.76 11.75 9.83
N ASN A 65 -10.33 10.58 9.37
CA ASN A 65 -10.78 9.31 9.93
C ASN A 65 -10.38 9.15 11.40
N LEU A 66 -9.16 9.58 11.77
CA LEU A 66 -8.72 9.61 13.18
C LEU A 66 -9.59 10.53 14.03
N ALA A 67 -9.87 11.74 13.55
CA ALA A 67 -10.75 12.67 14.24
C ALA A 67 -12.19 12.12 14.42
N ASP A 68 -12.72 11.45 13.41
CA ASP A 68 -14.04 10.79 13.47
C ASP A 68 -14.09 9.62 14.48
N MET A 69 -12.91 9.11 14.87
CA MET A 69 -12.74 8.08 15.90
C MET A 69 -12.31 8.67 17.27
N ASP A 70 -12.50 9.96 17.47
CA ASP A 70 -12.11 10.69 18.69
C ASP A 70 -10.61 10.58 19.02
N PHE A 71 -9.76 10.39 18.00
CA PHE A 71 -8.32 10.29 18.15
C PHE A 71 -7.62 11.47 17.47
N PHE A 72 -7.32 12.50 18.28
CA PHE A 72 -6.84 13.79 17.80
C PHE A 72 -5.32 13.88 17.78
N VAL A 73 -4.72 13.25 16.82
CA VAL A 73 -3.29 13.36 16.50
C VAL A 73 -3.10 13.92 15.10
N ASN A 74 -1.91 14.41 14.80
CA ASN A 74 -1.52 14.77 13.44
C ASN A 74 -0.66 13.64 12.86
N PHE A 75 -1.25 12.86 11.98
CA PHE A 75 -0.59 11.77 11.28
C PHE A 75 -0.16 12.23 9.89
N THR A 76 1.09 11.98 9.54
CA THR A 76 1.61 12.27 8.20
C THR A 76 2.42 11.10 7.67
N LEU A 77 2.17 10.74 6.41
CA LEU A 77 3.03 9.86 5.62
C LEU A 77 3.90 10.72 4.71
N ASN A 78 5.19 10.40 4.67
CA ASN A 78 6.10 11.01 3.72
C ASN A 78 6.16 10.22 2.39
N GLU A 79 6.98 10.65 1.47
CA GLU A 79 7.14 10.02 0.14
C GLU A 79 7.70 8.60 0.18
N GLU A 80 8.30 8.19 1.28
CA GLU A 80 8.86 6.86 1.55
C GLU A 80 7.88 5.98 2.34
N PHE A 81 6.63 6.45 2.54
CA PHE A 81 5.61 5.82 3.39
C PHE A 81 6.02 5.65 4.85
N LYS A 82 6.94 6.48 5.31
CA LYS A 82 7.29 6.54 6.71
C LYS A 82 6.31 7.46 7.43
N GLU A 83 5.72 6.94 8.50
CA GLU A 83 4.78 7.67 9.33
C GLU A 83 5.50 8.62 10.29
N THR A 84 4.86 9.76 10.55
CA THR A 84 5.19 10.68 11.64
C THR A 84 3.90 11.04 12.34
N ILE A 85 3.82 10.82 13.65
CA ILE A 85 2.62 11.08 14.44
C ILE A 85 2.97 12.13 15.49
N LYS A 86 2.21 13.24 15.53
CA LYS A 86 2.42 14.34 16.48
C LYS A 86 1.16 14.55 17.30
N SER A 87 1.35 14.72 18.62
CA SER A 87 0.26 15.15 19.50
C SER A 87 -0.06 16.64 19.32
N ARG A 88 -1.13 17.11 19.95
CA ARG A 88 -1.47 18.54 20.01
C ARG A 88 -0.35 19.41 20.61
N HIS A 89 0.50 18.85 21.46
CA HIS A 89 1.61 19.52 22.11
C HIS A 89 2.93 19.42 21.34
N ARG A 90 2.90 18.97 20.10
CA ARG A 90 4.05 18.83 19.18
C ARG A 90 5.06 17.73 19.51
N ASP A 91 4.79 16.87 20.48
CA ASP A 91 5.63 15.71 20.71
C ASP A 91 5.47 14.70 19.56
N GLU A 92 6.60 14.20 19.06
CA GLU A 92 6.60 13.15 18.05
C GLU A 92 6.56 11.80 18.75
N PHE A 93 5.64 10.95 18.31
CA PHE A 93 5.47 9.60 18.78
C PHE A 93 5.80 8.59 17.68
N ASN A 94 6.37 7.48 18.11
CA ASN A 94 6.49 6.31 17.25
C ASN A 94 5.20 5.47 17.36
N TYR A 95 4.77 4.83 16.28
CA TYR A 95 3.63 3.92 16.26
C TYR A 95 3.65 2.90 17.42
N HIS A 96 4.83 2.38 17.75
CA HIS A 96 4.99 1.42 18.85
C HIS A 96 4.71 1.98 20.25
N SER A 97 4.69 3.29 20.41
CA SER A 97 4.42 3.95 21.70
C SER A 97 2.93 4.01 22.05
N PHE A 98 2.06 3.68 21.11
CA PHE A 98 0.62 3.71 21.30
C PHE A 98 0.09 2.41 21.91
N SER A 99 -1.01 2.51 22.69
CA SER A 99 -1.79 1.37 23.15
C SER A 99 -2.40 0.60 21.97
N GLU A 100 -2.78 -0.65 22.20
CA GLU A 100 -3.37 -1.47 21.12
C GLU A 100 -4.65 -0.85 20.54
N GLY A 101 -5.50 -0.23 21.38
CA GLY A 101 -6.69 0.48 20.91
C GLY A 101 -6.38 1.71 20.05
N GLU A 102 -5.32 2.45 20.38
CA GLU A 102 -4.86 3.59 19.57
C GLU A 102 -4.23 3.13 18.26
N LYS A 103 -3.42 2.07 18.28
CA LYS A 103 -2.88 1.44 17.06
C LYS A 103 -3.99 0.99 16.13
N LEU A 104 -5.03 0.35 16.67
CA LEU A 104 -6.18 -0.08 15.90
C LEU A 104 -6.88 1.11 15.19
N ARG A 105 -7.05 2.26 15.87
CA ARG A 105 -7.61 3.46 15.23
C ARG A 105 -6.74 3.96 14.09
N ILE A 106 -5.42 3.95 14.26
CA ILE A 106 -4.47 4.31 13.21
C ILE A 106 -4.63 3.36 12.01
N ASP A 107 -4.62 2.05 12.24
CA ASP A 107 -4.73 1.03 11.21
C ASP A 107 -6.05 1.12 10.44
N LEU A 108 -7.16 1.30 11.17
CA LEU A 108 -8.47 1.51 10.56
C LEU A 108 -8.54 2.81 9.75
N SER A 109 -7.93 3.88 10.24
CA SER A 109 -7.90 5.15 9.51
C SER A 109 -7.18 5.01 8.17
N ILE A 110 -6.09 4.26 8.15
CA ILE A 110 -5.33 3.93 6.94
C ILE A 110 -6.17 3.05 6.01
N LEU A 111 -6.79 1.98 6.53
CA LEU A 111 -7.66 1.09 5.77
C LEU A 111 -8.82 1.85 5.09
N PHE A 112 -9.53 2.68 5.83
CA PHE A 112 -10.65 3.48 5.29
C PHE A 112 -10.15 4.48 4.25
N THR A 113 -8.99 5.10 4.48
CA THR A 113 -8.37 6.01 3.52
C THR A 113 -8.04 5.31 2.20
N TRP A 114 -7.47 4.11 2.24
CA TRP A 114 -7.21 3.32 1.04
C TRP A 114 -8.50 2.99 0.28
N ARG A 115 -9.57 2.66 0.99
CA ARG A 115 -10.89 2.42 0.38
C ARG A 115 -11.44 3.68 -0.29
N GLU A 116 -11.35 4.84 0.36
CA GLU A 116 -11.81 6.11 -0.20
C GLU A 116 -11.02 6.48 -1.47
N ILE A 117 -9.71 6.29 -1.47
CA ILE A 117 -8.87 6.52 -2.65
C ILE A 117 -9.21 5.54 -3.78
N ALA A 118 -9.42 4.27 -3.48
CA ALA A 118 -9.84 3.28 -4.47
C ALA A 118 -11.18 3.65 -5.12
N LYS A 119 -12.15 4.15 -4.34
CA LYS A 119 -13.43 4.67 -4.84
C LYS A 119 -13.23 5.88 -5.75
N LEU A 120 -12.37 6.83 -5.38
CA LEU A 120 -12.06 8.01 -6.22
C LEU A 120 -11.45 7.64 -7.56
N LYS A 121 -10.71 6.56 -7.62
CA LYS A 121 -10.07 6.06 -8.85
C LYS A 121 -10.99 5.23 -9.73
N ASN A 122 -12.22 4.96 -9.32
CA ASN A 122 -13.12 3.99 -9.96
C ASN A 122 -12.51 2.58 -10.16
N SER A 123 -11.42 2.30 -9.49
CA SER A 123 -10.70 1.04 -9.67
C SER A 123 -11.39 -0.13 -8.98
N MET A 124 -12.06 0.12 -7.84
CA MET A 124 -12.86 -0.90 -7.14
C MET A 124 -13.91 -0.22 -6.25
N ASN A 125 -15.16 -0.30 -6.65
CA ASN A 125 -16.28 0.18 -5.84
C ASN A 125 -17.05 -1.02 -5.28
N THR A 126 -16.45 -1.74 -4.34
CA THR A 126 -17.16 -2.81 -3.64
C THR A 126 -17.75 -2.27 -2.34
N ASN A 127 -18.97 -2.69 -2.02
CA ASN A 127 -19.60 -2.44 -0.72
C ASN A 127 -19.34 -3.58 0.27
N LEU A 128 -18.30 -4.37 0.06
CA LEU A 128 -17.88 -5.50 0.88
C LEU A 128 -16.60 -5.17 1.64
N LEU A 129 -16.59 -5.46 2.95
CA LEU A 129 -15.40 -5.45 3.80
C LEU A 129 -15.36 -6.75 4.61
N ILE A 130 -14.24 -7.44 4.54
CA ILE A 130 -13.98 -8.64 5.34
C ILE A 130 -12.86 -8.30 6.30
N LEU A 131 -13.11 -8.46 7.58
CA LEU A 131 -12.17 -8.23 8.68
C LEU A 131 -11.86 -9.58 9.32
N ASP A 132 -10.64 -10.05 9.11
CA ASP A 132 -10.20 -11.36 9.56
C ASP A 132 -9.33 -11.23 10.80
N GLU A 133 -9.72 -11.90 11.90
CA GLU A 133 -9.02 -11.99 13.18
C GLU A 133 -8.64 -10.63 13.84
N ILE A 134 -9.24 -9.51 13.42
CA ILE A 134 -8.91 -8.18 13.98
C ILE A 134 -9.30 -8.10 15.47
N PHE A 135 -10.36 -8.78 15.88
CA PHE A 135 -10.78 -8.84 17.30
C PHE A 135 -9.96 -9.80 18.14
N ASP A 136 -9.17 -10.67 17.52
CA ASP A 136 -8.39 -11.67 18.23
C ASP A 136 -7.10 -11.10 18.80
N SER A 137 -6.72 -9.89 18.37
CA SER A 137 -5.69 -9.07 19.02
C SER A 137 -6.13 -8.61 20.42
N SER A 138 -5.24 -8.02 21.17
CA SER A 138 -5.35 -7.70 22.61
C SER A 138 -6.42 -6.65 22.98
N LEU A 139 -7.50 -6.53 22.21
CA LEU A 139 -8.61 -5.64 22.57
C LEU A 139 -9.34 -6.18 23.81
N ASP A 140 -9.44 -5.33 24.81
CA ASP A 140 -10.33 -5.54 25.94
C ASP A 140 -11.81 -5.31 25.55
N SER A 141 -12.72 -5.50 26.47
CA SER A 141 -14.15 -5.32 26.22
C SER A 141 -14.48 -3.90 25.78
N SER A 142 -13.83 -2.88 26.36
CA SER A 142 -14.04 -1.47 26.02
C SER A 142 -13.54 -1.16 24.60
N GLY A 143 -12.37 -1.65 24.25
CA GLY A 143 -11.82 -1.51 22.89
C GLY A 143 -12.66 -2.20 21.84
N THR A 144 -13.24 -3.35 22.18
CA THR A 144 -14.18 -4.06 21.30
C THR A 144 -15.46 -3.26 21.06
N ASP A 145 -16.06 -2.68 22.11
CA ASP A 145 -17.25 -1.83 21.99
C ASP A 145 -17.01 -0.59 21.15
N GLU A 146 -15.88 0.04 21.34
CA GLU A 146 -15.49 1.21 20.55
C GLU A 146 -15.28 0.88 19.09
N PHE A 147 -14.62 -0.24 18.81
CA PHE A 147 -14.45 -0.72 17.45
C PHE A 147 -15.80 -1.02 16.77
N MET A 148 -16.70 -1.66 17.47
CA MET A 148 -18.07 -1.90 16.98
C MET A 148 -18.79 -0.58 16.66
N ARG A 149 -18.64 0.44 17.52
CA ARG A 149 -19.19 1.78 17.29
C ARG A 149 -18.64 2.40 16.01
N ILE A 150 -17.34 2.28 15.79
CA ILE A 150 -16.66 2.76 14.58
C ILE A 150 -17.20 2.06 13.34
N LEU A 151 -17.28 0.74 13.35
CA LEU A 151 -17.80 -0.03 12.22
C LEU A 151 -19.25 0.36 11.90
N THR A 152 -20.10 0.44 12.90
CA THR A 152 -21.51 0.79 12.72
C THR A 152 -21.68 2.19 12.15
N ASN A 153 -20.94 3.17 12.65
CA ASN A 153 -21.06 4.55 12.21
C ASN A 153 -20.45 4.79 10.80
N LYS A 154 -19.29 4.21 10.54
CA LYS A 154 -18.55 4.44 9.28
C LYS A 154 -19.04 3.57 8.12
N LEU A 155 -19.54 2.36 8.42
CA LEU A 155 -19.82 1.34 7.43
C LEU A 155 -21.31 0.96 7.37
N ALA A 156 -22.21 1.82 7.87
CA ALA A 156 -23.67 1.58 7.92
C ALA A 156 -24.30 1.20 6.56
N LYS A 157 -23.67 1.53 5.45
CA LYS A 157 -24.12 1.23 4.08
C LYS A 157 -23.34 0.11 3.40
N GLU A 158 -22.45 -0.56 4.12
CA GLU A 158 -21.55 -1.57 3.56
C GLU A 158 -21.85 -2.95 4.17
N ASN A 159 -21.57 -4.00 3.42
CA ASN A 159 -21.63 -5.36 3.93
C ASN A 159 -20.31 -5.67 4.63
N VAL A 160 -20.33 -5.83 5.94
CA VAL A 160 -19.16 -6.11 6.75
C VAL A 160 -19.24 -7.53 7.28
N PHE A 161 -18.21 -8.32 7.01
CA PHE A 161 -18.04 -9.65 7.59
C PHE A 161 -16.84 -9.61 8.53
N VAL A 162 -17.04 -10.10 9.73
CA VAL A 162 -15.99 -10.21 10.75
C VAL A 162 -15.78 -11.69 11.04
N ILE A 163 -14.54 -12.14 10.89
CA ILE A 163 -14.11 -13.49 11.23
C ILE A 163 -13.31 -13.40 12.53
N SER A 164 -13.66 -14.20 13.53
CA SER A 164 -13.02 -14.18 14.85
C SER A 164 -13.15 -15.52 15.55
N HIS A 165 -12.15 -15.86 16.34
CA HIS A 165 -12.17 -17.01 17.25
C HIS A 165 -12.78 -16.68 18.63
N LYS A 166 -13.01 -15.39 18.94
CA LYS A 166 -13.59 -14.89 20.19
C LYS A 166 -15.13 -14.89 20.14
N GLY A 167 -15.73 -16.01 19.75
CA GLY A 167 -17.19 -16.12 19.58
C GLY A 167 -17.97 -15.66 20.80
N ASP A 168 -17.57 -16.07 22.00
CA ASP A 168 -18.33 -15.81 23.24
C ASP A 168 -18.43 -14.31 23.59
N THR A 169 -17.47 -13.49 23.21
CA THR A 169 -17.45 -12.04 23.47
C THR A 169 -18.14 -11.21 22.40
N LEU A 170 -18.42 -11.80 21.24
CA LEU A 170 -18.95 -11.12 20.07
C LEU A 170 -20.40 -11.47 19.75
N LEU A 171 -20.97 -12.52 20.40
CA LEU A 171 -22.31 -13.05 20.11
C LEU A 171 -23.42 -11.99 20.14
N ASP A 172 -23.37 -11.07 21.12
CA ASP A 172 -24.40 -10.05 21.27
C ASP A 172 -24.16 -8.76 20.50
N LYS A 173 -23.06 -8.69 19.76
CA LYS A 173 -22.61 -7.45 19.11
C LYS A 173 -22.96 -7.38 17.63
N PHE A 174 -23.32 -8.49 17.02
CA PHE A 174 -23.65 -8.56 15.61
C PHE A 174 -25.09 -8.99 15.38
N PRO A 175 -25.78 -8.42 14.38
CA PRO A 175 -27.17 -8.77 14.07
C PRO A 175 -27.31 -10.16 13.45
N SER A 176 -26.25 -10.74 12.92
CA SER A 176 -26.24 -12.08 12.31
C SER A 176 -24.91 -12.75 12.57
N ILE A 177 -24.96 -14.02 12.97
CA ILE A 177 -23.79 -14.82 13.33
C ILE A 177 -23.86 -16.15 12.63
N LEU A 178 -22.73 -16.56 12.05
CA LEU A 178 -22.50 -17.89 11.47
C LEU A 178 -21.42 -18.59 12.30
N LYS A 179 -21.78 -19.68 12.99
CA LYS A 179 -20.83 -20.48 13.76
C LYS A 179 -20.37 -21.68 12.94
N PHE A 180 -19.07 -21.83 12.79
CA PHE A 180 -18.44 -22.97 12.13
C PHE A 180 -17.82 -23.88 13.19
N GLU A 181 -18.20 -25.14 13.21
CA GLU A 181 -17.65 -26.16 14.10
C GLU A 181 -16.99 -27.29 13.30
N LYS A 182 -15.83 -27.71 13.75
CA LYS A 182 -15.16 -28.87 13.17
C LYS A 182 -15.65 -30.14 13.85
N TYR A 183 -16.43 -30.94 13.15
CA TYR A 183 -16.76 -32.27 13.62
C TYR A 183 -15.51 -33.18 13.43
N LYS A 184 -15.10 -33.82 14.53
CA LYS A 184 -14.12 -34.90 14.43
C LYS A 184 -14.82 -36.09 13.81
N ASN A 185 -14.34 -36.52 12.65
CA ASN A 185 -14.60 -37.88 12.16
C ASN A 185 -13.69 -38.87 12.89
#